data_1d6a18386fa55928d04b73f9057c039e
#
_entry.id   1d6a18386fa55928d04b73f9057c039e
#
_cell.length_a   1.000
_cell.length_b   1.000
_cell.length_c   1.000
_cell.angle_alpha   90.00
_cell.angle_beta   90.00
_cell.angle_gamma   90.00
#
_symmetry.space_group_name_H-M   'P 1'
#
loop_
_entity.id
_entity.type
_entity.pdbx_description
1 polymer ?
#
loop_
_entity_poly.entity_id
_entity_poly.type
_entity_poly.pdbx_seq_one_letter_code
_entity_poly.pdbx_strand_id
1 'polypeptide(L)'
;MTSTELTTAGSSVFIPSPATPYQGDIARYWDGEARPVNLRLGDVDGLYHHHYGIGDVDHDALGDPEGSAYEKKLIAELHRLESAQAELLLDHLGPLDRDATLVDAGCGRGGSMVMAHQRFGCTVEGVTLSAKQADFANRRARELGIDDHVRARVCNMLGTPFETGQAAASWNNESSMYVDLDDLFAEHSRVLATGGRYVTITGCWNPRYGQPSKWVSQINAHFECNIHSRREYLRAMADNRLVPQAVVDLTPATLPYWELRATSSLVTGIEEAFINSYKDGSFQYLLIAADRV
;
A
#
# COMPACT_ATOMS: atom_id res chain seq x y z
N MET A 1 -34.51 34.88 -23.82
CA MET A 1 -34.39 34.04 -22.62
C MET A 1 -33.06 33.28 -22.75
N THR A 2 -32.05 33.81 -22.16
CA THR A 2 -30.68 33.26 -22.19
C THR A 2 -30.49 32.30 -21.00
N SER A 3 -30.37 31.02 -21.28
CA SER A 3 -29.99 30.02 -20.28
C SER A 3 -28.55 30.25 -19.85
N THR A 4 -28.34 30.63 -18.62
CA THR A 4 -27.02 30.69 -17.99
C THR A 4 -26.69 29.28 -17.47
N GLU A 5 -25.80 28.58 -18.13
CA GLU A 5 -25.21 27.36 -17.61
C GLU A 5 -24.33 27.72 -16.42
N LEU A 6 -24.74 27.27 -15.26
CA LEU A 6 -23.89 27.26 -14.05
C LEU A 6 -22.91 26.10 -14.15
N THR A 7 -21.71 26.39 -14.65
CA THR A 7 -20.53 25.55 -14.46
C THR A 7 -20.10 25.65 -12.99
N THR A 8 -20.50 24.69 -12.18
CA THR A 8 -19.88 24.47 -10.86
C THR A 8 -18.50 23.86 -11.10
N ALA A 9 -17.49 24.70 -11.16
CA ALA A 9 -16.11 24.27 -11.00
C ALA A 9 -15.99 23.74 -9.56
N GLY A 10 -15.89 22.40 -9.41
CA GLY A 10 -15.59 21.77 -8.15
C GLY A 10 -14.19 22.19 -7.70
N SER A 11 -14.09 23.14 -6.77
CA SER A 11 -12.85 23.44 -6.10
C SER A 11 -12.40 22.20 -5.33
N SER A 12 -11.25 21.63 -5.68
CA SER A 12 -10.61 20.59 -4.90
C SER A 12 -10.35 21.14 -3.50
N VAL A 13 -11.01 20.56 -2.49
CA VAL A 13 -10.79 20.93 -1.09
C VAL A 13 -9.50 20.22 -0.66
N PHE A 14 -8.37 20.94 -0.68
CA PHE A 14 -7.14 20.45 -0.08
C PHE A 14 -7.34 20.29 1.43
N ILE A 15 -7.14 19.07 1.96
CA ILE A 15 -7.21 18.79 3.38
C ILE A 15 -5.77 18.87 3.95
N PRO A 16 -5.49 19.83 4.85
CA PRO A 16 -4.18 19.92 5.49
C PRO A 16 -3.82 18.61 6.20
N SER A 17 -2.55 18.28 6.22
CA SER A 17 -2.05 17.09 6.88
C SER A 17 -1.31 17.46 8.18
N PRO A 18 -1.62 16.78 9.31
CA PRO A 18 -2.76 15.90 9.59
C PRO A 18 -4.04 16.69 9.89
N ALA A 19 -5.22 16.14 9.53
CA ALA A 19 -6.52 16.81 9.75
C ALA A 19 -7.19 16.42 11.07
N THR A 20 -6.81 15.29 11.68
CA THR A 20 -7.38 14.79 12.94
C THR A 20 -6.26 14.47 13.94
N PRO A 21 -6.56 14.43 15.26
CA PRO A 21 -5.59 13.96 16.27
C PRO A 21 -5.03 12.57 15.95
N TYR A 22 -5.87 11.63 15.54
CA TYR A 22 -5.45 10.27 15.14
C TYR A 22 -4.44 10.29 13.97
N GLN A 23 -4.68 11.08 12.94
CA GLN A 23 -3.72 11.24 11.84
C GLN A 23 -2.41 11.87 12.31
N GLY A 24 -2.47 12.76 13.31
CA GLY A 24 -1.27 13.28 13.98
C GLY A 24 -0.51 12.20 14.74
N ASP A 25 -1.20 11.27 15.41
CA ASP A 25 -0.59 10.12 16.08
C ASP A 25 0.07 9.18 15.05
N ILE A 26 -0.61 8.87 13.97
CA ILE A 26 -0.07 8.04 12.87
C ILE A 26 1.14 8.70 12.20
N ALA A 27 1.11 10.01 11.95
CA ALA A 27 2.27 10.73 11.43
C ALA A 27 3.49 10.60 12.37
N ARG A 28 3.29 10.79 13.69
CA ARG A 28 4.35 10.62 14.70
C ARG A 28 4.83 9.18 14.80
N TYR A 29 3.92 8.22 14.75
CA TYR A 29 4.25 6.80 14.75
C TYR A 29 5.23 6.48 13.60
N TRP A 30 4.90 6.86 12.37
CA TRP A 30 5.72 6.61 11.21
C TRP A 30 6.98 7.49 11.13
N ASP A 31 6.97 8.71 11.68
CA ASP A 31 8.15 9.56 11.83
C ASP A 31 9.09 9.07 12.95
N GLY A 32 8.54 8.53 14.03
CA GLY A 32 9.31 8.01 15.18
C GLY A 32 9.93 6.65 14.89
N GLU A 33 9.44 5.98 13.88
CA GLU A 33 9.78 4.60 13.60
C GLU A 33 11.19 4.45 13.02
N ALA A 34 12.10 4.02 13.89
CA ALA A 34 13.31 3.33 13.50
C ALA A 34 13.01 1.83 13.36
N ARG A 35 12.01 1.42 12.53
CA ARG A 35 11.82 -0.02 12.30
C ARG A 35 12.97 -0.53 11.43
N PRO A 36 13.95 -1.24 12.02
CA PRO A 36 15.09 -1.74 11.27
C PRO A 36 14.66 -2.77 10.22
N VAL A 37 13.47 -3.38 10.36
CA VAL A 37 12.95 -4.40 9.45
C VAL A 37 12.90 -3.88 8.02
N ASN A 38 12.07 -2.84 7.76
CA ASN A 38 11.87 -2.35 6.39
C ASN A 38 13.13 -1.73 5.78
N LEU A 39 13.99 -1.12 6.62
CA LEU A 39 15.29 -0.61 6.16
C LEU A 39 16.24 -1.75 5.80
N ARG A 40 16.35 -2.77 6.67
CA ARG A 40 17.23 -3.92 6.42
C ARG A 40 16.79 -4.74 5.20
N LEU A 41 15.49 -4.86 4.95
CA LEU A 41 14.98 -5.52 3.76
C LEU A 41 15.29 -4.68 2.51
N GLY A 42 15.00 -3.38 2.52
CA GLY A 42 15.27 -2.50 1.40
C GLY A 42 16.76 -2.28 1.11
N ASP A 43 17.67 -2.49 2.07
CA ASP A 43 19.12 -2.41 1.87
C ASP A 43 19.66 -3.51 0.93
N VAL A 44 18.86 -4.52 0.60
CA VAL A 44 19.23 -5.60 -0.33
C VAL A 44 19.48 -5.07 -1.74
N ASP A 45 18.61 -4.19 -2.25
CA ASP A 45 18.68 -3.67 -3.61
C ASP A 45 18.33 -2.17 -3.72
N GLY A 46 17.92 -1.55 -2.60
CA GLY A 46 17.55 -0.14 -2.52
C GLY A 46 16.09 0.13 -2.85
N LEU A 47 15.23 -0.89 -2.90
CA LEU A 47 13.78 -0.77 -2.97
C LEU A 47 13.19 -0.93 -1.55
N TYR A 48 12.66 0.14 -1.00
CA TYR A 48 12.20 0.17 0.41
C TYR A 48 10.69 0.04 0.48
N HIS A 49 10.21 -1.18 0.73
CA HIS A 49 8.80 -1.51 0.87
C HIS A 49 8.30 -1.36 2.31
N HIS A 50 6.99 -1.16 2.46
CA HIS A 50 6.28 -1.10 3.75
C HIS A 50 5.06 -2.04 3.77
N HIS A 51 5.12 -3.09 2.98
CA HIS A 51 4.10 -4.12 2.87
C HIS A 51 4.71 -5.50 3.07
N TYR A 52 3.90 -6.55 2.98
CA TYR A 52 4.32 -7.92 3.21
C TYR A 52 4.58 -8.64 1.89
N GLY A 53 5.27 -9.79 1.98
CA GLY A 53 5.62 -10.57 0.82
C GLY A 53 4.57 -11.61 0.45
N ILE A 54 4.64 -12.08 -0.80
CA ILE A 54 3.84 -13.18 -1.34
C ILE A 54 4.72 -14.12 -2.17
N GLY A 55 4.30 -15.37 -2.27
CA GLY A 55 4.92 -16.39 -3.09
C GLY A 55 5.54 -17.53 -2.28
N ASP A 56 6.05 -18.51 -2.99
CA ASP A 56 6.74 -19.64 -2.36
C ASP A 56 8.16 -19.24 -1.97
N VAL A 57 8.61 -19.76 -0.82
CA VAL A 57 9.98 -19.58 -0.33
C VAL A 57 10.92 -20.46 -1.15
N ASP A 58 12.00 -19.86 -1.65
CA ASP A 58 13.09 -20.60 -2.29
C ASP A 58 14.02 -21.21 -1.23
N HIS A 59 13.69 -22.41 -0.76
CA HIS A 59 14.46 -23.14 0.24
C HIS A 59 15.87 -23.53 -0.26
N ASP A 60 16.05 -23.74 -1.57
CA ASP A 60 17.36 -24.05 -2.14
C ASP A 60 18.29 -22.82 -2.09
N ALA A 61 17.74 -21.63 -2.35
CA ALA A 61 18.50 -20.39 -2.22
C ALA A 61 18.92 -20.10 -0.77
N LEU A 62 18.07 -20.43 0.22
CA LEU A 62 18.38 -20.26 1.64
C LEU A 62 19.57 -21.13 2.06
N GLY A 63 19.60 -22.39 1.65
CA GLY A 63 20.63 -23.36 1.97
C GLY A 63 20.60 -23.81 3.44
N ASP A 64 21.79 -24.10 4.00
CA ASP A 64 21.93 -24.65 5.35
C ASP A 64 21.57 -23.62 6.44
N PRO A 65 20.55 -23.87 7.30
CA PRO A 65 20.14 -22.98 8.39
C PRO A 65 21.26 -22.68 9.42
N GLU A 66 22.23 -23.59 9.58
CA GLU A 66 23.38 -23.41 10.50
C GLU A 66 24.55 -22.67 9.83
N GLY A 67 24.45 -22.40 8.52
CA GLY A 67 25.47 -21.72 7.75
C GLY A 67 25.58 -20.23 8.10
N SER A 68 26.78 -19.69 8.17
CA SER A 68 27.05 -18.28 8.53
C SER A 68 26.43 -17.24 7.58
N ALA A 69 26.01 -17.65 6.38
CA ALA A 69 25.35 -16.80 5.39
C ALA A 69 23.81 -16.89 5.42
N TYR A 70 23.24 -17.80 6.22
CA TYR A 70 21.79 -18.10 6.18
C TYR A 70 20.94 -16.87 6.45
N GLU A 71 21.22 -16.12 7.51
CA GLU A 71 20.44 -14.93 7.85
C GLU A 71 20.44 -13.88 6.73
N LYS A 72 21.59 -13.66 6.08
CA LYS A 72 21.66 -12.73 4.93
C LYS A 72 20.81 -13.22 3.76
N LYS A 73 20.79 -14.51 3.48
CA LYS A 73 19.97 -15.11 2.42
C LYS A 73 18.49 -15.06 2.79
N LEU A 74 18.16 -15.27 4.05
CA LEU A 74 16.79 -15.17 4.56
C LEU A 74 16.24 -13.74 4.41
N ILE A 75 17.03 -12.71 4.74
CA ILE A 75 16.68 -11.32 4.52
C ILE A 75 16.47 -11.04 3.03
N ALA A 76 17.34 -11.52 2.16
CA ALA A 76 17.19 -11.36 0.71
C ALA A 76 15.92 -12.06 0.18
N GLU A 77 15.59 -13.23 0.70
CA GLU A 77 14.39 -13.97 0.31
C GLU A 77 13.11 -13.27 0.79
N LEU A 78 13.08 -12.78 2.02
CA LEU A 78 11.95 -11.96 2.49
C LEU A 78 11.74 -10.73 1.61
N HIS A 79 12.82 -10.03 1.25
CA HIS A 79 12.75 -8.87 0.35
C HIS A 79 12.28 -9.26 -1.06
N ARG A 80 12.72 -10.39 -1.61
CA ARG A 80 12.24 -10.91 -2.89
C ARG A 80 10.73 -11.13 -2.88
N LEU A 81 10.20 -11.69 -1.79
CA LEU A 81 8.76 -11.91 -1.62
C LEU A 81 7.99 -10.59 -1.50
N GLU A 82 8.55 -9.55 -0.85
CA GLU A 82 7.95 -8.21 -0.84
C GLU A 82 7.94 -7.59 -2.24
N SER A 83 9.06 -7.70 -2.97
CA SER A 83 9.13 -7.24 -4.37
C SER A 83 8.13 -7.97 -5.27
N ALA A 84 7.91 -9.27 -5.05
CA ALA A 84 6.89 -10.04 -5.78
C ALA A 84 5.46 -9.53 -5.52
N GLN A 85 5.16 -9.05 -4.31
CA GLN A 85 3.88 -8.40 -4.01
C GLN A 85 3.71 -7.08 -4.78
N ALA A 86 4.76 -6.25 -4.80
CA ALA A 86 4.73 -4.99 -5.56
C ALA A 86 4.58 -5.25 -7.08
N GLU A 87 5.29 -6.25 -7.63
CA GLU A 87 5.12 -6.65 -9.03
C GLU A 87 3.69 -7.09 -9.35
N LEU A 88 3.05 -7.87 -8.47
CA LEU A 88 1.66 -8.28 -8.64
C LEU A 88 0.70 -7.07 -8.65
N LEU A 89 0.95 -6.07 -7.80
CA LEU A 89 0.18 -4.82 -7.79
C LEU A 89 0.34 -4.10 -9.13
N LEU A 90 1.56 -3.99 -9.66
CA LEU A 90 1.85 -3.37 -10.95
C LEU A 90 1.19 -4.14 -12.12
N ASP A 91 1.16 -5.47 -12.07
CA ASP A 91 0.51 -6.31 -13.09
C ASP A 91 -0.99 -6.00 -13.21
N HIS A 92 -1.65 -5.64 -12.11
CA HIS A 92 -3.09 -5.34 -12.09
C HIS A 92 -3.43 -3.88 -12.43
N LEU A 93 -2.43 -2.99 -12.51
CA LEU A 93 -2.64 -1.64 -13.05
C LEU A 93 -2.90 -1.67 -14.57
N GLY A 94 -2.38 -2.67 -15.25
CA GLY A 94 -2.33 -2.73 -16.71
C GLY A 94 -1.25 -1.79 -17.28
N PRO A 95 -1.21 -1.66 -18.62
CA PRO A 95 -0.24 -0.77 -19.25
C PRO A 95 -0.57 0.70 -18.95
N LEU A 96 0.46 1.48 -18.62
CA LEU A 96 0.37 2.92 -18.47
C LEU A 96 1.25 3.60 -19.51
N ASP A 97 0.74 4.68 -20.12
CA ASP A 97 1.51 5.49 -21.03
C ASP A 97 2.59 6.30 -20.27
N ARG A 98 3.65 6.69 -20.98
CA ARG A 98 4.77 7.41 -20.35
C ARG A 98 4.40 8.80 -19.83
N ASP A 99 3.40 9.44 -20.41
CA ASP A 99 2.84 10.72 -20.00
C ASP A 99 1.70 10.57 -18.97
N ALA A 100 1.36 9.34 -18.59
CA ALA A 100 0.37 9.09 -17.56
C ALA A 100 0.86 9.52 -16.17
N THR A 101 -0.07 9.92 -15.32
CA THR A 101 0.15 10.11 -13.88
C THR A 101 -0.44 8.95 -13.10
N LEU A 102 0.37 8.38 -12.21
CA LEU A 102 -0.01 7.37 -11.23
C LEU A 102 0.05 7.98 -9.82
N VAL A 103 -0.98 7.77 -9.02
CA VAL A 103 -1.04 8.26 -7.63
C VAL A 103 -0.89 7.09 -6.64
N ASP A 104 0.10 7.20 -5.75
CA ASP A 104 0.37 6.27 -4.64
C ASP A 104 -0.11 6.89 -3.32
N ALA A 105 -1.25 6.42 -2.80
CA ALA A 105 -1.82 6.94 -1.56
C ALA A 105 -1.34 6.11 -0.35
N GLY A 106 -0.41 6.69 0.40
CA GLY A 106 0.31 6.00 1.46
C GLY A 106 1.64 5.41 0.99
N CYS A 107 2.40 6.19 0.23
CA CYS A 107 3.59 5.73 -0.51
C CYS A 107 4.77 5.25 0.36
N GLY A 108 4.73 5.46 1.66
CA GLY A 108 5.85 5.07 2.52
C GLY A 108 7.19 5.64 2.05
N ARG A 109 8.22 4.80 1.93
CA ARG A 109 9.55 5.19 1.43
C ARG A 109 9.71 5.08 -0.08
N GLY A 110 8.64 4.78 -0.81
CA GLY A 110 8.57 4.91 -2.26
C GLY A 110 9.14 3.74 -3.07
N GLY A 111 9.37 2.56 -2.47
CA GLY A 111 9.89 1.40 -3.19
C GLY A 111 9.02 1.02 -4.39
N SER A 112 7.71 0.89 -4.20
CA SER A 112 6.76 0.59 -5.27
C SER A 112 6.64 1.73 -6.30
N MET A 113 6.82 3.01 -5.90
CA MET A 113 6.85 4.15 -6.83
C MET A 113 8.03 4.04 -7.81
N VAL A 114 9.22 3.68 -7.29
CA VAL A 114 10.41 3.47 -8.12
C VAL A 114 10.17 2.34 -9.12
N MET A 115 9.64 1.21 -8.67
CA MET A 115 9.32 0.06 -9.54
C MET A 115 8.31 0.44 -10.64
N ALA A 116 7.27 1.18 -10.30
CA ALA A 116 6.27 1.64 -11.27
C ALA A 116 6.87 2.53 -12.34
N HIS A 117 7.69 3.51 -11.96
CA HIS A 117 8.38 4.36 -12.92
C HIS A 117 9.34 3.57 -13.81
N GLN A 118 10.12 2.65 -13.23
CA GLN A 118 11.03 1.79 -13.99
C GLN A 118 10.29 0.92 -15.00
N ARG A 119 9.11 0.42 -14.64
CA ARG A 119 8.30 -0.46 -15.49
C ARG A 119 7.56 0.27 -16.62
N PHE A 120 6.92 1.41 -16.30
CA PHE A 120 6.03 2.12 -17.21
C PHE A 120 6.63 3.39 -17.80
N GLY A 121 7.64 3.98 -17.16
CA GLY A 121 8.19 5.28 -17.52
C GLY A 121 7.25 6.45 -17.20
N CYS A 122 6.15 6.22 -16.50
CA CYS A 122 5.14 7.22 -16.15
C CYS A 122 5.58 8.11 -14.97
N THR A 123 4.86 9.22 -14.76
CA THR A 123 5.01 10.02 -13.55
C THR A 123 4.30 9.36 -12.37
N VAL A 124 4.97 9.28 -11.21
CA VAL A 124 4.42 8.72 -9.98
C VAL A 124 4.43 9.78 -8.87
N GLU A 125 3.24 10.15 -8.42
CA GLU A 125 3.03 11.11 -7.34
C GLU A 125 2.56 10.35 -6.09
N GLY A 126 3.41 10.32 -5.05
CA GLY A 126 3.09 9.68 -3.79
C GLY A 126 2.64 10.68 -2.73
N VAL A 127 1.77 10.23 -1.83
CA VAL A 127 1.38 10.98 -0.63
C VAL A 127 1.60 10.13 0.63
N THR A 128 2.08 10.74 1.70
CA THR A 128 2.25 10.14 3.03
C THR A 128 2.07 11.19 4.10
N LEU A 129 1.65 10.79 5.31
CA LEU A 129 1.61 11.68 6.47
C LEU A 129 2.98 11.89 7.12
N SER A 130 3.95 11.01 6.85
CA SER A 130 5.29 11.06 7.45
C SER A 130 6.24 11.93 6.63
N ALA A 131 6.72 13.01 7.24
CA ALA A 131 7.73 13.88 6.64
C ALA A 131 9.05 13.11 6.39
N LYS A 132 9.44 12.22 7.31
CA LYS A 132 10.66 11.41 7.16
C LYS A 132 10.57 10.43 5.98
N GLN A 133 9.39 9.83 5.76
CA GLN A 133 9.19 8.94 4.63
C GLN A 133 9.23 9.71 3.31
N ALA A 134 8.54 10.86 3.23
CA ALA A 134 8.55 11.70 2.03
C ALA A 134 9.97 12.18 1.69
N ASP A 135 10.72 12.66 2.69
CA ASP A 135 12.12 13.07 2.49
C ASP A 135 13.01 11.92 2.04
N PHE A 136 12.80 10.72 2.61
CA PHE A 136 13.54 9.51 2.22
C PHE A 136 13.24 9.14 0.76
N ALA A 137 11.97 9.05 0.37
CA ALA A 137 11.54 8.70 -0.98
C ALA A 137 12.10 9.72 -2.01
N ASN A 138 12.00 11.01 -1.72
CA ASN A 138 12.52 12.06 -2.61
C ASN A 138 14.06 12.07 -2.72
N ARG A 139 14.76 11.76 -1.61
CA ARG A 139 16.21 11.58 -1.67
C ARG A 139 16.58 10.38 -2.54
N ARG A 140 15.87 9.27 -2.37
CA ARG A 140 16.10 8.07 -3.17
C ARG A 140 15.81 8.29 -4.65
N ALA A 141 14.75 9.02 -4.99
CA ALA A 141 14.45 9.40 -6.38
C ALA A 141 15.59 10.24 -7.01
N ARG A 142 16.17 11.19 -6.26
CA ARG A 142 17.33 11.97 -6.72
C ARG A 142 18.58 11.09 -6.92
N GLU A 143 18.86 10.18 -6.00
CA GLU A 143 19.99 9.24 -6.12
C GLU A 143 19.88 8.37 -7.37
N LEU A 144 18.66 8.04 -7.79
CA LEU A 144 18.38 7.27 -8.99
C LEU A 144 18.25 8.13 -10.26
N GLY A 145 18.25 9.47 -10.15
CA GLY A 145 18.09 10.38 -11.28
C GLY A 145 16.68 10.38 -11.88
N ILE A 146 15.65 10.13 -11.08
CA ILE A 146 14.23 10.03 -11.50
C ILE A 146 13.32 11.02 -10.76
N ASP A 147 13.87 12.00 -10.06
CA ASP A 147 13.12 12.95 -9.23
C ASP A 147 12.25 13.94 -10.03
N ASP A 148 12.46 14.03 -11.35
CA ASP A 148 11.53 14.71 -12.24
C ASP A 148 10.20 13.95 -12.45
N HIS A 149 10.20 12.64 -12.20
CA HIS A 149 9.08 11.76 -12.46
C HIS A 149 8.53 11.08 -11.18
N VAL A 150 9.33 10.90 -10.15
CA VAL A 150 8.93 10.25 -8.91
C VAL A 150 9.04 11.21 -7.74
N ARG A 151 7.90 11.56 -7.14
CA ARG A 151 7.84 12.53 -6.05
C ARG A 151 6.90 12.11 -4.94
N ALA A 152 7.34 12.22 -3.69
CA ALA A 152 6.52 12.05 -2.51
C ALA A 152 6.21 13.40 -1.85
N ARG A 153 4.96 13.58 -1.37
CA ARG A 153 4.49 14.78 -0.68
C ARG A 153 3.97 14.43 0.71
N VAL A 154 4.20 15.31 1.67
CA VAL A 154 3.51 15.22 2.97
C VAL A 154 2.09 15.73 2.76
N CYS A 155 1.13 14.82 2.69
CA CYS A 155 -0.25 15.13 2.38
C CYS A 155 -1.20 14.05 2.93
N ASN A 156 -2.42 14.46 3.27
CA ASN A 156 -3.50 13.56 3.61
C ASN A 156 -4.07 12.90 2.34
N MET A 157 -4.09 11.56 2.31
CA MET A 157 -4.62 10.82 1.15
C MET A 157 -6.14 10.96 0.96
N LEU A 158 -6.86 11.54 1.92
CA LEU A 158 -8.29 11.83 1.83
C LEU A 158 -8.62 13.17 1.15
N GLY A 159 -7.61 13.95 0.77
CA GLY A 159 -7.79 15.25 0.09
C GLY A 159 -6.46 15.70 -0.48
N THR A 160 -6.12 15.15 -1.62
CA THR A 160 -4.84 15.37 -2.29
C THR A 160 -4.85 16.66 -3.14
N PRO A 161 -3.69 17.24 -3.44
CA PRO A 161 -3.61 18.45 -4.28
C PRO A 161 -3.78 18.17 -5.77
N PHE A 162 -4.11 16.93 -6.16
CA PHE A 162 -4.29 16.56 -7.56
C PHE A 162 -5.65 17.00 -8.10
N GLU A 163 -5.70 17.33 -9.38
CA GLU A 163 -6.95 17.73 -10.05
C GLU A 163 -7.89 16.54 -10.25
N THR A 164 -9.18 16.84 -10.40
CA THR A 164 -10.18 15.82 -10.73
C THR A 164 -9.88 15.21 -12.10
N GLY A 165 -9.79 13.89 -12.15
CA GLY A 165 -9.51 13.15 -13.39
C GLY A 165 -8.06 13.24 -13.87
N GLN A 166 -7.12 13.69 -13.03
CA GLN A 166 -5.71 13.83 -13.41
C GLN A 166 -5.00 12.49 -13.58
N ALA A 167 -5.32 11.48 -12.76
CA ALA A 167 -4.60 10.24 -12.71
C ALA A 167 -5.17 9.19 -13.67
N ALA A 168 -4.33 8.54 -14.44
CA ALA A 168 -4.70 7.35 -15.22
C ALA A 168 -4.86 6.12 -14.33
N ALA A 169 -4.09 6.05 -13.24
CA ALA A 169 -4.17 4.99 -12.26
C ALA A 169 -3.87 5.50 -10.83
N SER A 170 -4.34 4.77 -9.84
CA SER A 170 -4.01 5.02 -8.44
C SER A 170 -4.01 3.74 -7.64
N TRP A 171 -3.29 3.72 -6.53
CA TRP A 171 -3.29 2.60 -5.61
C TRP A 171 -3.19 3.00 -4.13
N ASN A 172 -3.57 2.04 -3.27
CA ASN A 172 -3.13 1.93 -1.89
C ASN A 172 -2.46 0.56 -1.70
N ASN A 173 -1.29 0.53 -1.10
CA ASN A 173 -0.64 -0.72 -0.71
C ASN A 173 -0.40 -0.71 0.80
N GLU A 174 -1.16 -1.51 1.54
CA GLU A 174 -1.08 -1.62 3.01
C GLU A 174 -1.21 -0.27 3.76
N SER A 175 -2.07 0.64 3.29
CA SER A 175 -2.25 1.96 3.91
C SER A 175 -3.70 2.34 4.22
N SER A 176 -4.69 1.64 3.64
CA SER A 176 -6.11 1.97 3.76
C SER A 176 -6.71 1.72 5.16
N MET A 177 -6.06 0.92 6.02
CA MET A 177 -6.50 0.65 7.39
C MET A 177 -6.37 1.85 8.35
N TYR A 178 -5.78 2.95 7.91
CA TYR A 178 -5.59 4.16 8.72
C TYR A 178 -6.65 5.24 8.47
N VAL A 179 -7.62 4.99 7.58
CA VAL A 179 -8.61 5.98 7.14
C VAL A 179 -10.00 5.37 6.99
N ASP A 180 -11.01 6.23 6.89
CA ASP A 180 -12.36 5.83 6.46
C ASP A 180 -12.34 5.44 4.98
N LEU A 181 -13.01 4.34 4.63
CA LEU A 181 -12.99 3.81 3.26
C LEU A 181 -13.89 4.62 2.30
N ASP A 182 -14.99 5.21 2.79
CA ASP A 182 -15.86 6.01 1.95
C ASP A 182 -15.13 7.29 1.53
N ASP A 183 -14.45 7.97 2.46
CA ASP A 183 -13.63 9.15 2.18
C ASP A 183 -12.45 8.80 1.26
N LEU A 184 -11.77 7.66 1.51
CA LEU A 184 -10.66 7.20 0.69
C LEU A 184 -11.07 6.97 -0.76
N PHE A 185 -12.15 6.21 -0.97
CA PHE A 185 -12.59 5.88 -2.32
C PHE A 185 -13.28 7.04 -3.03
N ALA A 186 -13.89 7.99 -2.29
CA ALA A 186 -14.32 9.26 -2.86
C ALA A 186 -13.15 10.04 -3.45
N GLU A 187 -12.02 10.11 -2.74
CA GLU A 187 -10.82 10.80 -3.23
C GLU A 187 -10.17 10.06 -4.42
N HIS A 188 -10.01 8.72 -4.35
CA HIS A 188 -9.52 7.95 -5.49
C HIS A 188 -10.41 8.11 -6.72
N SER A 189 -11.73 8.05 -6.54
CA SER A 189 -12.69 8.29 -7.63
C SER A 189 -12.61 9.71 -8.20
N ARG A 190 -12.31 10.71 -7.36
CA ARG A 190 -12.14 12.09 -7.80
C ARG A 190 -10.88 12.27 -8.66
N VAL A 191 -9.74 11.74 -8.20
CA VAL A 191 -8.46 11.95 -8.88
C VAL A 191 -8.30 11.09 -10.14
N LEU A 192 -8.95 9.94 -10.20
CA LEU A 192 -8.91 9.06 -11.38
C LEU A 192 -9.69 9.65 -12.55
N ALA A 193 -9.14 9.56 -13.74
CA ALA A 193 -9.87 9.75 -14.99
C ALA A 193 -10.98 8.69 -15.11
N THR A 194 -12.05 8.98 -15.88
CA THR A 194 -13.04 7.97 -16.22
C THR A 194 -12.37 6.82 -16.99
N GLY A 195 -12.61 5.59 -16.58
CA GLY A 195 -11.89 4.41 -17.08
C GLY A 195 -10.52 4.18 -16.44
N GLY A 196 -10.08 5.08 -15.53
CA GLY A 196 -8.83 4.91 -14.80
C GLY A 196 -8.87 3.73 -13.83
N ARG A 197 -7.70 3.15 -13.58
CA ARG A 197 -7.52 1.92 -12.79
C ARG A 197 -7.14 2.23 -11.35
N TYR A 198 -7.88 1.64 -10.40
CA TYR A 198 -7.51 1.56 -9.00
C TYR A 198 -7.06 0.14 -8.63
N VAL A 199 -5.99 0.01 -7.84
CA VAL A 199 -5.56 -1.28 -7.28
C VAL A 199 -5.24 -1.11 -5.80
N THR A 200 -5.61 -2.09 -4.98
CA THR A 200 -5.15 -2.18 -3.59
C THR A 200 -4.75 -3.60 -3.25
N ILE A 201 -3.69 -3.73 -2.46
CA ILE A 201 -3.39 -4.97 -1.73
C ILE A 201 -3.47 -4.62 -0.25
N THR A 202 -4.25 -5.39 0.50
CA THR A 202 -4.55 -5.06 1.90
C THR A 202 -5.04 -6.26 2.69
N GLY A 203 -4.83 -6.22 4.00
CA GLY A 203 -5.44 -7.14 4.92
C GLY A 203 -6.90 -6.79 5.22
N CYS A 204 -7.78 -7.79 5.24
CA CYS A 204 -9.19 -7.65 5.59
C CYS A 204 -9.60 -8.69 6.62
N TRP A 205 -10.36 -8.30 7.66
CA TRP A 205 -10.99 -9.34 8.47
C TRP A 205 -12.18 -9.99 7.75
N ASN A 206 -12.39 -11.28 8.02
CA ASN A 206 -13.42 -12.05 7.33
C ASN A 206 -14.80 -11.85 8.00
N PRO A 207 -15.79 -11.25 7.30
CA PRO A 207 -17.08 -10.92 7.88
C PRO A 207 -17.92 -12.14 8.32
N ARG A 208 -17.53 -13.38 7.96
CA ARG A 208 -18.17 -14.60 8.45
C ARG A 208 -18.05 -14.75 9.97
N TYR A 209 -17.07 -14.10 10.59
CA TYR A 209 -16.86 -14.11 12.05
C TYR A 209 -17.69 -13.06 12.80
N GLY A 210 -18.41 -12.19 12.07
CA GLY A 210 -19.26 -11.14 12.64
C GLY A 210 -18.51 -9.97 13.25
N GLN A 211 -17.28 -10.16 13.67
CA GLN A 211 -16.39 -9.15 14.25
C GLN A 211 -14.92 -9.55 14.04
N PRO A 212 -13.96 -8.63 14.18
CA PRO A 212 -12.54 -8.94 14.17
C PRO A 212 -12.18 -10.01 15.22
N SER A 213 -11.36 -10.99 14.83
CA SER A 213 -10.86 -12.00 15.76
C SER A 213 -9.85 -11.39 16.77
N LYS A 214 -9.49 -12.15 17.81
CA LYS A 214 -8.45 -11.75 18.75
C LYS A 214 -7.11 -11.45 18.05
N TRP A 215 -6.80 -12.19 16.99
CA TRP A 215 -5.59 -12.02 16.21
C TRP A 215 -5.62 -10.70 15.41
N VAL A 216 -6.72 -10.40 14.74
CA VAL A 216 -6.92 -9.12 14.04
C VAL A 216 -6.86 -7.95 15.04
N SER A 217 -7.43 -8.11 16.24
CA SER A 217 -7.35 -7.09 17.29
C SER A 217 -5.91 -6.85 17.77
N GLN A 218 -5.07 -7.90 17.83
CA GLN A 218 -3.65 -7.76 18.14
C GLN A 218 -2.89 -7.03 17.02
N ILE A 219 -3.19 -7.33 15.74
CA ILE A 219 -2.60 -6.63 14.60
C ILE A 219 -2.97 -5.15 14.62
N ASN A 220 -4.26 -4.84 14.85
CA ASN A 220 -4.73 -3.46 14.99
C ASN A 220 -3.99 -2.69 16.10
N ALA A 221 -3.83 -3.32 17.27
CA ALA A 221 -3.13 -2.70 18.40
C ALA A 221 -1.63 -2.49 18.11
N HIS A 222 -0.99 -3.43 17.40
CA HIS A 222 0.44 -3.35 17.08
C HIS A 222 0.76 -2.23 16.10
N PHE A 223 -0.11 -2.00 15.10
CA PHE A 223 0.08 -0.97 14.07
C PHE A 223 -0.74 0.30 14.32
N GLU A 224 -1.44 0.39 15.44
CA GLU A 224 -2.34 1.52 15.76
C GLU A 224 -3.36 1.80 14.64
N CYS A 225 -3.88 0.75 14.01
CA CYS A 225 -4.76 0.84 12.85
C CYS A 225 -6.14 0.22 13.10
N ASN A 226 -7.02 0.34 12.12
CA ASN A 226 -8.33 -0.29 12.12
C ASN A 226 -8.54 -1.05 10.81
N ILE A 227 -8.28 -2.36 10.83
CA ILE A 227 -8.47 -3.22 9.67
C ILE A 227 -9.96 -3.37 9.38
N HIS A 228 -10.36 -3.04 8.15
CA HIS A 228 -11.72 -3.14 7.66
C HIS A 228 -12.05 -4.57 7.20
N SER A 229 -13.34 -4.91 7.13
CA SER A 229 -13.78 -6.16 6.52
C SER A 229 -13.76 -6.09 4.99
N ARG A 230 -13.63 -7.25 4.35
CA ARG A 230 -13.80 -7.35 2.90
C ARG A 230 -15.14 -6.78 2.41
N ARG A 231 -16.20 -6.92 3.20
CA ARG A 231 -17.52 -6.37 2.86
C ARG A 231 -17.50 -4.84 2.80
N GLU A 232 -16.82 -4.19 3.74
CA GLU A 232 -16.71 -2.72 3.77
C GLU A 232 -15.94 -2.20 2.55
N TYR A 233 -14.85 -2.86 2.15
CA TYR A 233 -14.13 -2.49 0.92
C TYR A 233 -15.04 -2.53 -0.31
N LEU A 234 -15.71 -3.66 -0.56
CA LEU A 234 -16.53 -3.83 -1.76
C LEU A 234 -17.73 -2.88 -1.78
N ARG A 235 -18.34 -2.61 -0.61
CA ARG A 235 -19.42 -1.64 -0.48
C ARG A 235 -18.93 -0.22 -0.78
N ALA A 236 -17.89 0.23 -0.10
CA ALA A 236 -17.38 1.59 -0.23
C ALA A 236 -16.82 1.86 -1.64
N MET A 237 -16.21 0.89 -2.30
CA MET A 237 -15.83 1.00 -3.71
C MET A 237 -17.05 1.22 -4.61
N ALA A 238 -18.10 0.38 -4.47
CA ALA A 238 -19.29 0.47 -5.28
C ALA A 238 -20.01 1.82 -5.08
N ASP A 239 -20.13 2.29 -3.84
CA ASP A 239 -20.74 3.57 -3.50
C ASP A 239 -19.97 4.77 -4.09
N ASN A 240 -18.68 4.60 -4.37
CA ASN A 240 -17.78 5.62 -4.90
C ASN A 240 -17.35 5.39 -6.36
N ARG A 241 -18.15 4.73 -7.18
CA ARG A 241 -17.92 4.52 -8.63
C ARG A 241 -16.66 3.73 -8.97
N LEU A 242 -16.13 2.94 -8.06
CA LEU A 242 -15.04 2.01 -8.30
C LEU A 242 -15.65 0.61 -8.46
N VAL A 243 -15.67 0.11 -9.68
CA VAL A 243 -16.27 -1.18 -10.01
C VAL A 243 -15.19 -2.26 -10.03
N PRO A 244 -15.17 -3.20 -9.06
CA PRO A 244 -14.18 -4.25 -9.01
C PRO A 244 -14.17 -5.11 -10.29
N GLN A 245 -12.99 -5.27 -10.88
CA GLN A 245 -12.73 -6.13 -12.04
C GLN A 245 -12.03 -7.42 -11.62
N ALA A 246 -11.25 -7.38 -10.53
CA ALA A 246 -10.61 -8.54 -9.96
C ALA A 246 -10.61 -8.44 -8.43
N VAL A 247 -10.85 -9.58 -7.78
CA VAL A 247 -10.66 -9.78 -6.34
C VAL A 247 -9.91 -11.09 -6.16
N VAL A 248 -8.66 -11.01 -5.74
CA VAL A 248 -7.76 -12.16 -5.61
C VAL A 248 -7.45 -12.40 -4.15
N ASP A 249 -7.64 -13.62 -3.68
CA ASP A 249 -7.25 -14.04 -2.33
C ASP A 249 -5.76 -14.43 -2.32
N LEU A 250 -4.94 -13.59 -1.72
CA LEU A 250 -3.50 -13.77 -1.58
C LEU A 250 -3.13 -14.45 -0.25
N THR A 251 -4.12 -14.82 0.57
CA THR A 251 -3.89 -15.42 1.89
C THR A 251 -2.97 -16.63 1.84
N PRO A 252 -3.15 -17.60 0.89
CA PRO A 252 -2.23 -18.72 0.79
C PRO A 252 -0.82 -18.31 0.38
N ALA A 253 -0.68 -17.26 -0.43
CA ALA A 253 0.61 -16.80 -0.96
C ALA A 253 1.41 -15.97 0.05
N THR A 254 0.75 -15.28 1.01
CA THR A 254 1.45 -14.49 2.03
C THR A 254 1.84 -15.31 3.27
N LEU A 255 1.22 -16.44 3.52
CA LEU A 255 1.50 -17.28 4.69
C LEU A 255 2.97 -17.75 4.75
N PRO A 256 3.61 -18.22 3.65
CA PRO A 256 5.02 -18.60 3.66
C PRO A 256 5.96 -17.46 4.05
N TYR A 257 5.67 -16.21 3.64
CA TYR A 257 6.44 -15.03 4.05
C TYR A 257 6.43 -14.86 5.57
N TRP A 258 5.25 -14.97 6.21
CA TRP A 258 5.13 -14.81 7.65
C TRP A 258 5.78 -15.94 8.44
N GLU A 259 5.66 -17.18 7.95
CA GLU A 259 6.32 -18.33 8.54
C GLU A 259 7.85 -18.21 8.45
N LEU A 260 8.39 -17.75 7.30
CA LEU A 260 9.81 -17.48 7.15
C LEU A 260 10.27 -16.33 8.04
N ARG A 261 9.51 -15.22 8.08
CA ARG A 261 9.84 -14.05 8.91
C ARG A 261 9.89 -14.40 10.39
N ALA A 262 9.02 -15.27 10.87
CA ALA A 262 9.00 -15.73 12.25
C ALA A 262 10.29 -16.47 12.67
N THR A 263 11.10 -16.94 11.72
CA THR A 263 12.39 -17.59 11.98
C THR A 263 13.61 -16.65 11.87
N SER A 264 13.38 -15.40 11.44
CA SER A 264 14.43 -14.41 11.16
C SER A 264 14.81 -13.59 12.40
N SER A 265 15.93 -12.88 12.33
CA SER A 265 16.28 -11.84 13.31
C SER A 265 15.41 -10.58 13.20
N LEU A 266 14.47 -10.53 12.24
CA LEU A 266 13.55 -9.42 12.02
C LEU A 266 12.20 -9.59 12.73
N VAL A 267 12.08 -10.61 13.57
CA VAL A 267 10.87 -10.89 14.34
C VAL A 267 10.51 -9.70 15.24
N THR A 268 9.23 -9.32 15.23
CA THR A 268 8.70 -8.18 16.01
C THR A 268 7.66 -8.63 17.06
N GLY A 269 7.30 -9.92 17.08
CA GLY A 269 6.31 -10.51 17.98
C GLY A 269 4.87 -10.48 17.44
N ILE A 270 4.65 -9.91 16.25
CA ILE A 270 3.33 -9.89 15.61
C ILE A 270 3.10 -11.07 14.65
N GLU A 271 4.14 -11.77 14.28
CA GLU A 271 4.14 -12.83 13.27
C GLU A 271 3.13 -13.94 13.61
N GLU A 272 3.06 -14.33 14.89
CA GLU A 272 2.11 -15.35 15.34
C GLU A 272 0.64 -14.93 15.10
N ALA A 273 0.31 -13.66 15.30
CA ALA A 273 -1.04 -13.16 15.07
C ALA A 273 -1.42 -13.22 13.58
N PHE A 274 -0.50 -12.87 12.67
CA PHE A 274 -0.70 -13.02 11.23
C PHE A 274 -0.86 -14.49 10.84
N ILE A 275 0.08 -15.34 11.22
CA ILE A 275 0.07 -16.78 10.89
C ILE A 275 -1.23 -17.43 11.34
N ASN A 276 -1.63 -17.23 12.59
CA ASN A 276 -2.84 -17.85 13.14
C ASN A 276 -4.12 -17.31 12.53
N SER A 277 -4.21 -16.01 12.27
CA SER A 277 -5.39 -15.39 11.65
C SER A 277 -5.59 -15.81 10.19
N TYR A 278 -4.51 -16.05 9.45
CA TYR A 278 -4.57 -16.61 8.11
C TYR A 278 -4.96 -18.09 8.14
N LYS A 279 -4.38 -18.89 9.07
CA LYS A 279 -4.67 -20.33 9.22
C LYS A 279 -6.11 -20.60 9.67
N ASP A 280 -6.67 -19.78 10.55
CA ASP A 280 -8.06 -19.95 11.00
C ASP A 280 -9.07 -19.26 10.05
N GLY A 281 -8.60 -18.50 9.06
CA GLY A 281 -9.40 -17.81 8.06
C GLY A 281 -10.13 -16.57 8.59
N SER A 282 -9.78 -16.08 9.78
CA SER A 282 -10.37 -14.85 10.34
C SER A 282 -9.82 -13.58 9.71
N PHE A 283 -8.67 -13.65 9.05
CA PHE A 283 -8.01 -12.60 8.31
C PHE A 283 -7.69 -13.08 6.90
N GLN A 284 -7.84 -12.20 5.93
CA GLN A 284 -7.57 -12.47 4.52
C GLN A 284 -6.65 -11.39 3.96
N TYR A 285 -5.76 -11.77 3.08
CA TYR A 285 -4.90 -10.85 2.32
C TYR A 285 -5.43 -10.77 0.90
N LEU A 286 -5.86 -9.60 0.47
CA LEU A 286 -6.60 -9.46 -0.78
C LEU A 286 -5.92 -8.45 -1.71
N LEU A 287 -5.92 -8.77 -3.00
CA LEU A 287 -5.76 -7.79 -4.06
C LEU A 287 -7.16 -7.48 -4.62
N ILE A 288 -7.47 -6.20 -4.76
CA ILE A 288 -8.68 -5.73 -5.42
C ILE A 288 -8.28 -4.73 -6.50
N ALA A 289 -8.63 -5.01 -7.75
CA ALA A 289 -8.49 -4.07 -8.87
C ALA A 289 -9.87 -3.61 -9.33
N ALA A 290 -10.05 -2.32 -9.53
CA ALA A 290 -11.32 -1.71 -9.90
C ALA A 290 -11.13 -0.64 -10.97
N ASP A 291 -12.16 -0.45 -11.80
CA ASP A 291 -12.19 0.65 -12.77
C ASP A 291 -13.12 1.77 -12.27
N ARG A 292 -12.70 3.01 -12.47
CA ARG A 292 -13.55 4.19 -12.21
C ARG A 292 -14.54 4.37 -13.36
N VAL A 293 -15.84 4.32 -13.05
CA VAL A 293 -16.96 4.52 -14.01
C VAL A 293 -17.57 5.90 -13.91
#